data_495ffff0f5758cc9a28cd060fc479df3
#
_entry.id   495ffff0f5758cc9a28cd060fc479df3
#
_cell.length_a   1.000
_cell.length_b   1.000
_cell.length_c   1.000
_cell.angle_alpha   90.00
_cell.angle_beta   90.00
_cell.angle_gamma   90.00
#
_symmetry.space_group_name_H-M   'P 1'
#
loop_
_entity.id
_entity.type
_entity.pdbx_description
1 polymer ?
#
loop_
_entity_poly.entity_id
_entity_poly.type
_entity_poly.pdbx_seq_one_letter_code
_entity_poly.pdbx_strand_id
1 'polypeptide(L)'
;MRPWTLLLLAIATGGEAPAQEPSLGVFDGHGDVGRTRNPGSVVYDAVHDVYTIHGAGANMWADHDDFHFAWKRLQGNFILTARAQFTGAGVEPHRKLGWTVRSTRATDAPHVTAAVHGDGLVALQFRRTAGGLTEEVRSPVTGPDVIQLERAGNRYTLSVARFGDTLATVSVADLTLGDQVYVGLFVCAHNDSVVEQAAFRDVRITVPARADLVPYRDYLGSNLEILDVATGDRTILYRSPTSLQAPNWTRDGRALIYNSQGLLYRFDLTDRRPVGVNTGFATSNNNDHVLSFDGRTLGISNHSAADHDASIVYTVPVGGGTPRRVTALGPSYLHGWSPDGKFLVYTGERAGEFDVYRIPVDGGEETRLTTAPGLDDGPEYSPDGAYIYFNSVRSGTMQLWRMRPDGSAQQQLTEDRYNNWFPHVSPDGRWIVFLSFMPDVAPNDHPFYKPVYLRLMPTAGGSPRVIAYLYGGQGTINVPSWSPDSRRVAFVSNTDQR
;
A
#
# COMPACT_ATOMS: atom_id res chain seq x y z
N MET A 1 -69.50 -8.09 48.51
CA MET A 1 -69.24 -7.60 47.14
C MET A 1 -67.70 -7.55 46.95
N ARG A 2 -67.16 -8.47 46.19
CA ARG A 2 -65.71 -8.50 45.85
C ARG A 2 -65.57 -8.03 44.42
N PRO A 3 -64.58 -7.13 44.08
CA PRO A 3 -64.34 -6.74 42.69
C PRO A 3 -63.44 -7.76 41.99
N TRP A 4 -63.78 -8.08 40.75
CA TRP A 4 -63.02 -8.91 39.83
C TRP A 4 -61.95 -8.06 39.18
N THR A 5 -60.68 -8.49 39.33
CA THR A 5 -59.54 -7.87 38.63
C THR A 5 -59.36 -8.60 37.29
N LEU A 6 -59.56 -7.90 36.20
CA LEU A 6 -59.19 -8.39 34.84
C LEU A 6 -57.67 -8.32 34.66
N LEU A 7 -57.09 -9.46 34.38
CA LEU A 7 -55.66 -9.56 34.00
C LEU A 7 -55.57 -9.42 32.46
N LEU A 8 -55.08 -8.30 31.97
CA LEU A 8 -54.73 -8.13 30.54
C LEU A 8 -53.40 -8.81 30.23
N LEU A 9 -53.46 -9.88 29.43
CA LEU A 9 -52.30 -10.55 28.87
C LEU A 9 -51.79 -9.73 27.66
N ALA A 10 -50.65 -9.01 27.81
CA ALA A 10 -50.01 -8.36 26.68
C ALA A 10 -49.20 -9.40 25.89
N ILE A 11 -49.65 -9.70 24.68
CA ILE A 11 -48.91 -10.52 23.71
C ILE A 11 -47.84 -9.62 23.13
N ALA A 12 -46.57 -9.82 23.53
CA ALA A 12 -45.43 -9.22 22.89
C ALA A 12 -45.18 -9.90 21.54
N THR A 13 -45.53 -9.27 20.45
CA THR A 13 -45.11 -9.67 19.11
C THR A 13 -43.64 -9.35 18.98
N GLY A 14 -42.77 -10.33 19.10
CA GLY A 14 -41.34 -10.23 18.79
C GLY A 14 -41.20 -9.94 17.28
N GLY A 15 -41.00 -8.68 16.93
CA GLY A 15 -40.52 -8.32 15.60
C GLY A 15 -39.10 -8.82 15.45
N GLU A 16 -38.88 -9.80 14.56
CA GLU A 16 -37.51 -10.11 14.11
C GLU A 16 -36.91 -8.84 13.52
N ALA A 17 -35.74 -8.43 14.04
CA ALA A 17 -34.97 -7.38 13.42
C ALA A 17 -34.66 -7.79 11.96
N PRO A 18 -34.82 -6.88 10.98
CA PRO A 18 -34.49 -7.22 9.60
C PRO A 18 -33.05 -7.72 9.55
N ALA A 19 -32.85 -8.86 8.90
CA ALA A 19 -31.52 -9.41 8.67
C ALA A 19 -30.69 -8.35 7.95
N GLN A 20 -29.57 -7.96 8.56
CA GLN A 20 -28.65 -6.98 7.96
C GLN A 20 -28.15 -7.58 6.65
N GLU A 21 -28.36 -6.88 5.52
CA GLU A 21 -27.85 -7.33 4.24
C GLU A 21 -26.34 -7.58 4.36
N PRO A 22 -25.81 -8.68 3.76
CA PRO A 22 -24.40 -9.00 3.85
C PRO A 22 -23.58 -7.85 3.26
N SER A 23 -22.53 -7.45 3.97
CA SER A 23 -21.61 -6.40 3.52
C SER A 23 -20.99 -6.78 2.18
N LEU A 24 -20.96 -5.86 1.23
CA LEU A 24 -20.26 -5.99 -0.06
C LEU A 24 -18.87 -5.33 -0.05
N GLY A 25 -18.30 -5.11 1.14
CA GLY A 25 -16.97 -4.50 1.31
C GLY A 25 -16.90 -3.11 0.71
N VAL A 26 -16.11 -2.91 -0.37
CA VAL A 26 -15.95 -1.60 -1.01
C VAL A 26 -17.01 -1.30 -2.07
N PHE A 27 -17.87 -2.24 -2.44
CA PHE A 27 -18.86 -2.09 -3.51
C PHE A 27 -20.22 -1.61 -2.99
N ASP A 28 -20.90 -0.83 -3.83
CA ASP A 28 -22.25 -0.28 -3.54
C ASP A 28 -23.36 -1.28 -3.86
N GLY A 29 -23.09 -2.27 -4.73
CA GLY A 29 -24.05 -3.27 -5.15
C GLY A 29 -23.47 -4.29 -6.13
N HIS A 30 -24.30 -5.30 -6.48
CA HIS A 30 -23.97 -6.27 -7.52
C HIS A 30 -25.21 -6.69 -8.30
N GLY A 31 -25.01 -7.33 -9.45
CA GLY A 31 -26.09 -7.89 -10.25
C GLY A 31 -25.62 -8.28 -11.65
N ASP A 32 -26.50 -8.96 -12.37
CA ASP A 32 -26.25 -9.34 -13.74
C ASP A 32 -26.45 -8.14 -14.68
N VAL A 33 -25.57 -8.02 -15.66
CA VAL A 33 -25.73 -7.17 -16.85
C VAL A 33 -26.16 -8.11 -17.97
N GLY A 34 -27.22 -7.75 -18.67
CA GLY A 34 -27.78 -8.56 -19.74
C GLY A 34 -28.73 -9.67 -19.27
N ARG A 35 -28.90 -10.69 -20.10
CA ARG A 35 -29.81 -11.81 -19.86
C ARG A 35 -29.04 -13.09 -19.60
N THR A 36 -28.59 -13.28 -18.36
CA THR A 36 -27.95 -14.53 -17.93
C THR A 36 -29.01 -15.57 -17.57
N ARG A 37 -28.85 -16.83 -17.97
CA ARG A 37 -29.76 -17.93 -17.57
C ARG A 37 -29.64 -18.24 -16.09
N ASN A 38 -28.46 -18.17 -15.56
CA ASN A 38 -28.12 -18.44 -14.17
C ASN A 38 -27.75 -17.11 -13.50
N PRO A 39 -28.44 -16.70 -12.42
CA PRO A 39 -28.10 -15.47 -11.72
C PRO A 39 -26.73 -15.61 -11.05
N GLY A 40 -25.94 -14.56 -11.12
CA GLY A 40 -24.66 -14.49 -10.43
C GLY A 40 -24.82 -14.08 -8.96
N SER A 41 -23.71 -14.13 -8.23
CA SER A 41 -23.66 -13.72 -6.83
C SER A 41 -22.28 -13.17 -6.44
N VAL A 42 -22.25 -12.42 -5.33
CA VAL A 42 -21.03 -11.90 -4.71
C VAL A 42 -21.04 -12.25 -3.22
N VAL A 43 -19.95 -12.82 -2.74
CA VAL A 43 -19.71 -13.06 -1.31
C VAL A 43 -18.44 -12.33 -0.92
N TYR A 44 -18.49 -11.53 0.15
CA TYR A 44 -17.34 -10.87 0.73
C TYR A 44 -16.99 -11.45 2.10
N ASP A 45 -15.81 -12.05 2.20
CA ASP A 45 -15.23 -12.48 3.47
C ASP A 45 -14.44 -11.31 4.07
N ALA A 46 -15.03 -10.63 5.05
CA ALA A 46 -14.44 -9.49 5.71
C ALA A 46 -13.25 -9.85 6.62
N VAL A 47 -13.10 -11.12 7.00
CA VAL A 47 -11.98 -11.59 7.84
C VAL A 47 -10.71 -11.71 7.02
N HIS A 48 -10.83 -12.24 5.80
CA HIS A 48 -9.70 -12.50 4.91
C HIS A 48 -9.57 -11.44 3.79
N ASP A 49 -10.49 -10.46 3.72
CA ASP A 49 -10.57 -9.42 2.66
C ASP A 49 -10.63 -10.05 1.24
N VAL A 50 -11.51 -11.05 1.07
CA VAL A 50 -11.65 -11.83 -0.17
C VAL A 50 -13.06 -11.70 -0.73
N TYR A 51 -13.17 -11.39 -2.00
CA TYR A 51 -14.41 -11.47 -2.76
C TYR A 51 -14.46 -12.76 -3.56
N THR A 52 -15.55 -13.49 -3.46
CA THR A 52 -15.89 -14.61 -4.34
C THR A 52 -17.06 -14.19 -5.22
N ILE A 53 -16.84 -14.19 -6.53
CA ILE A 53 -17.86 -13.80 -7.51
C ILE A 53 -18.19 -15.00 -8.37
N HIS A 54 -19.50 -15.28 -8.46
CA HIS A 54 -20.08 -16.27 -9.38
C HIS A 54 -20.74 -15.51 -10.52
N GLY A 55 -20.43 -15.85 -11.76
CA GLY A 55 -21.00 -15.20 -12.93
C GLY A 55 -21.22 -16.17 -14.08
N ALA A 56 -22.39 -16.07 -14.70
CA ALA A 56 -22.70 -16.64 -15.99
C ALA A 56 -22.48 -15.59 -17.10
N GLY A 57 -23.12 -15.75 -18.23
CA GLY A 57 -23.15 -14.81 -19.33
C GLY A 57 -22.48 -15.33 -20.59
N ALA A 58 -23.10 -15.00 -21.74
CA ALA A 58 -22.65 -15.49 -23.03
C ALA A 58 -21.34 -14.85 -23.48
N ASN A 59 -21.17 -13.56 -23.28
CA ASN A 59 -19.92 -12.84 -23.62
C ASN A 59 -19.94 -11.38 -23.14
N MET A 60 -18.75 -10.76 -23.18
CA MET A 60 -18.51 -9.32 -23.13
C MET A 60 -17.70 -8.95 -24.37
N TRP A 61 -18.39 -8.79 -25.53
CA TRP A 61 -17.77 -8.57 -26.82
C TRP A 61 -18.79 -8.01 -27.83
N ALA A 62 -18.32 -7.65 -29.03
CA ALA A 62 -19.14 -7.05 -30.06
C ALA A 62 -19.89 -5.80 -29.56
N ASP A 63 -21.19 -5.77 -29.68
CA ASP A 63 -22.06 -4.63 -29.42
C ASP A 63 -22.81 -4.74 -28.09
N HIS A 64 -22.75 -5.90 -27.39
CA HIS A 64 -23.41 -6.06 -26.12
C HIS A 64 -22.72 -7.05 -25.16
N ASP A 65 -23.08 -7.00 -23.89
CA ASP A 65 -22.43 -7.72 -22.79
C ASP A 65 -23.44 -8.46 -21.91
N ASP A 66 -23.11 -9.72 -21.54
CA ASP A 66 -23.79 -10.53 -20.54
C ASP A 66 -22.79 -11.06 -19.52
N PHE A 67 -22.90 -10.65 -18.23
CA PHE A 67 -21.95 -11.00 -17.17
C PHE A 67 -22.47 -10.64 -15.78
N HIS A 68 -21.81 -11.11 -14.71
CA HIS A 68 -22.07 -10.67 -13.34
C HIS A 68 -21.08 -9.57 -12.90
N PHE A 69 -21.58 -8.54 -12.20
CA PHE A 69 -20.86 -7.33 -11.87
C PHE A 69 -21.08 -6.90 -10.41
N ALA A 70 -19.98 -6.71 -9.66
CA ALA A 70 -19.97 -6.02 -8.39
C ALA A 70 -19.44 -4.61 -8.62
N TRP A 71 -20.19 -3.56 -8.28
CA TRP A 71 -19.87 -2.19 -8.67
C TRP A 71 -19.86 -1.19 -7.52
N LYS A 72 -19.09 -0.12 -7.75
CA LYS A 72 -19.13 1.15 -7.04
C LYS A 72 -19.26 2.29 -8.04
N ARG A 73 -19.96 3.37 -7.66
CA ARG A 73 -19.95 4.61 -8.46
C ARG A 73 -18.75 5.46 -8.07
N LEU A 74 -17.99 5.89 -9.06
CA LEU A 74 -16.85 6.79 -8.90
C LEU A 74 -16.91 7.93 -9.91
N GLN A 75 -16.15 8.99 -9.61
CA GLN A 75 -15.88 10.10 -10.53
C GLN A 75 -14.40 10.46 -10.52
N GLY A 76 -13.95 11.15 -11.59
CA GLY A 76 -12.56 11.59 -11.71
C GLY A 76 -11.56 10.45 -11.95
N ASN A 77 -10.34 10.63 -11.48
CA ASN A 77 -9.25 9.68 -11.63
C ASN A 77 -9.27 8.61 -10.53
N PHE A 78 -8.84 7.41 -10.87
CA PHE A 78 -8.73 6.30 -9.92
C PHE A 78 -7.77 5.22 -10.39
N ILE A 79 -7.30 4.40 -9.44
CA ILE A 79 -6.50 3.20 -9.67
C ILE A 79 -7.23 2.03 -8.98
N LEU A 80 -7.60 1.03 -9.77
CA LEU A 80 -8.26 -0.19 -9.32
C LEU A 80 -7.23 -1.31 -9.32
N THR A 81 -7.02 -1.98 -8.17
CA THR A 81 -6.04 -3.06 -8.06
C THR A 81 -6.68 -4.28 -7.42
N ALA A 82 -6.38 -5.46 -7.93
CA ALA A 82 -6.76 -6.74 -7.32
C ALA A 82 -5.76 -7.84 -7.70
N ARG A 83 -5.68 -8.87 -6.85
CA ARG A 83 -5.16 -10.18 -7.23
C ARG A 83 -6.35 -11.08 -7.49
N ALA A 84 -6.40 -11.71 -8.66
CA ALA A 84 -7.56 -12.45 -9.11
C ALA A 84 -7.19 -13.80 -9.74
N GLN A 85 -8.03 -14.79 -9.49
CA GLN A 85 -7.90 -16.11 -10.10
C GLN A 85 -9.25 -16.79 -10.26
N PHE A 86 -9.41 -17.56 -11.32
CA PHE A 86 -10.55 -18.49 -11.42
C PHE A 86 -10.44 -19.62 -10.39
N THR A 87 -11.57 -20.07 -9.89
CA THR A 87 -11.68 -21.28 -9.07
C THR A 87 -12.17 -22.44 -9.94
N GLY A 88 -11.37 -23.51 -10.02
CA GLY A 88 -11.70 -24.66 -10.88
C GLY A 88 -11.22 -24.52 -12.33
N ALA A 89 -11.30 -25.62 -13.06
CA ALA A 89 -10.79 -25.71 -14.43
C ALA A 89 -11.61 -24.92 -15.44
N GLY A 90 -12.94 -24.75 -15.17
CA GLY A 90 -13.87 -24.13 -16.12
C GLY A 90 -14.13 -24.99 -17.36
N VAL A 91 -15.03 -24.50 -18.20
CA VAL A 91 -15.41 -25.21 -19.44
C VAL A 91 -15.12 -24.42 -20.70
N GLU A 92 -14.90 -23.11 -20.58
CA GLU A 92 -14.72 -22.22 -21.72
C GLU A 92 -13.40 -21.44 -21.59
N PRO A 93 -12.45 -21.60 -22.54
CA PRO A 93 -11.18 -20.91 -22.47
C PRO A 93 -11.30 -19.38 -22.51
N HIS A 94 -12.35 -18.85 -23.11
CA HIS A 94 -12.58 -17.40 -23.20
C HIS A 94 -13.43 -16.85 -22.04
N ARG A 95 -13.73 -17.62 -21.00
CA ARG A 95 -14.28 -17.08 -19.75
C ARG A 95 -13.41 -15.93 -19.25
N LYS A 96 -14.01 -14.91 -18.63
CA LYS A 96 -13.30 -13.66 -18.29
C LYS A 96 -13.53 -13.26 -16.84
N LEU A 97 -12.51 -12.72 -16.24
CA LEU A 97 -12.57 -12.01 -14.95
C LEU A 97 -11.75 -10.72 -15.03
N GLY A 98 -11.96 -9.82 -14.09
CA GLY A 98 -11.12 -8.63 -13.93
C GLY A 98 -11.87 -7.40 -13.46
N TRP A 99 -11.40 -6.24 -13.89
CA TRP A 99 -12.00 -4.94 -13.63
C TRP A 99 -12.71 -4.41 -14.86
N THR A 100 -13.91 -3.81 -14.66
CA THR A 100 -14.57 -3.05 -15.72
C THR A 100 -15.00 -1.68 -15.23
N VAL A 101 -14.91 -0.70 -16.12
CA VAL A 101 -15.39 0.68 -15.95
C VAL A 101 -16.43 0.94 -17.01
N ARG A 102 -17.64 1.33 -16.62
CA ARG A 102 -18.77 1.49 -17.52
C ARG A 102 -19.48 2.82 -17.31
N SER A 103 -19.95 3.45 -18.37
CA SER A 103 -20.76 4.67 -18.27
C SER A 103 -22.13 4.42 -17.64
N THR A 104 -22.72 3.25 -17.90
CA THR A 104 -23.97 2.75 -17.32
C THR A 104 -23.91 1.24 -17.14
N ARG A 105 -24.96 0.65 -16.55
CA ARG A 105 -25.10 -0.81 -16.44
C ARG A 105 -25.88 -1.43 -17.60
N ALA A 106 -26.17 -0.67 -18.67
CA ALA A 106 -26.81 -1.20 -19.87
C ALA A 106 -25.87 -2.18 -20.61
N THR A 107 -26.44 -3.13 -21.33
CA THR A 107 -25.69 -4.20 -22.03
C THR A 107 -24.77 -3.65 -23.12
N ASP A 108 -25.19 -2.58 -23.76
CA ASP A 108 -24.48 -1.91 -24.86
C ASP A 108 -23.64 -0.72 -24.45
N ALA A 109 -23.48 -0.50 -23.12
CA ALA A 109 -22.80 0.68 -22.57
C ALA A 109 -21.36 0.84 -23.09
N PRO A 110 -20.89 2.08 -23.32
CA PRO A 110 -19.47 2.37 -23.43
C PRO A 110 -18.73 1.88 -22.17
N HIS A 111 -17.58 1.23 -22.37
CA HIS A 111 -16.82 0.64 -21.27
C HIS A 111 -15.33 0.55 -21.56
N VAL A 112 -14.55 0.32 -20.49
CA VAL A 112 -13.16 -0.17 -20.52
C VAL A 112 -13.03 -1.31 -19.55
N THR A 113 -12.51 -2.44 -20.01
CA THR A 113 -12.44 -3.69 -19.25
C THR A 113 -11.02 -4.25 -19.30
N ALA A 114 -10.42 -4.43 -18.11
CA ALA A 114 -9.21 -5.19 -17.89
C ALA A 114 -9.58 -6.67 -17.80
N ALA A 115 -9.53 -7.39 -18.91
CA ALA A 115 -10.00 -8.76 -19.02
C ALA A 115 -8.83 -9.75 -18.97
N VAL A 116 -8.90 -10.71 -18.04
CA VAL A 116 -8.06 -11.92 -18.01
C VAL A 116 -8.94 -13.10 -18.39
N HIS A 117 -8.54 -13.83 -19.41
CA HIS A 117 -9.27 -14.97 -19.95
C HIS A 117 -8.81 -16.29 -19.30
N GLY A 118 -9.64 -17.31 -19.39
CA GLY A 118 -9.37 -18.63 -18.85
C GLY A 118 -8.18 -19.35 -19.51
N ASP A 119 -7.87 -19.02 -20.78
CA ASP A 119 -6.69 -19.50 -21.53
C ASP A 119 -5.43 -18.68 -21.23
N GLY A 120 -5.54 -17.66 -20.37
CA GLY A 120 -4.45 -16.77 -20.00
C GLY A 120 -4.29 -15.54 -20.89
N LEU A 121 -5.07 -15.36 -21.95
CA LEU A 121 -5.09 -14.12 -22.74
C LEU A 121 -5.46 -12.94 -21.84
N VAL A 122 -4.77 -11.80 -22.05
CA VAL A 122 -5.04 -10.55 -21.31
C VAL A 122 -5.20 -9.40 -22.27
N ALA A 123 -6.28 -8.66 -22.12
CA ALA A 123 -6.56 -7.51 -22.98
C ALA A 123 -7.23 -6.35 -22.22
N LEU A 124 -6.92 -5.15 -22.64
CA LEU A 124 -7.71 -3.95 -22.39
C LEU A 124 -8.77 -3.89 -23.47
N GLN A 125 -10.00 -4.30 -23.14
CA GLN A 125 -11.14 -4.28 -24.05
C GLN A 125 -11.96 -3.02 -23.82
N PHE A 126 -12.46 -2.38 -24.88
CA PHE A 126 -13.22 -1.13 -24.74
C PHE A 126 -14.24 -0.92 -25.85
N ARG A 127 -15.34 -0.26 -25.51
CA ARG A 127 -16.41 0.19 -26.41
C ARG A 127 -16.56 1.70 -26.26
N ARG A 128 -16.41 2.44 -27.37
CA ARG A 128 -16.37 3.91 -27.35
C ARG A 128 -17.76 4.56 -27.28
N THR A 129 -18.74 3.95 -27.92
CA THR A 129 -20.13 4.45 -27.99
C THR A 129 -21.11 3.35 -27.66
N ALA A 130 -22.30 3.70 -27.17
CA ALA A 130 -23.36 2.72 -26.93
C ALA A 130 -23.70 1.96 -28.22
N GLY A 131 -23.80 0.62 -28.14
CA GLY A 131 -24.03 -0.26 -29.27
C GLY A 131 -22.90 -0.34 -30.29
N GLY A 132 -21.76 0.31 -30.03
CA GLY A 132 -20.56 0.18 -30.86
C GLY A 132 -19.86 -1.16 -30.66
N LEU A 133 -19.00 -1.54 -31.60
CA LEU A 133 -18.20 -2.75 -31.48
C LEU A 133 -17.10 -2.58 -30.44
N THR A 134 -16.81 -3.67 -29.72
CA THR A 134 -15.69 -3.75 -28.77
C THR A 134 -14.37 -3.90 -29.51
N GLU A 135 -13.41 -3.08 -29.11
CA GLU A 135 -12.01 -3.09 -29.56
C GLU A 135 -11.12 -3.66 -28.44
N GLU A 136 -9.89 -4.07 -28.75
CA GLU A 136 -8.93 -4.52 -27.74
C GLU A 136 -7.49 -4.12 -28.02
N VAL A 137 -6.71 -3.96 -26.93
CA VAL A 137 -5.25 -3.92 -26.94
C VAL A 137 -4.75 -5.04 -26.03
N ARG A 138 -3.98 -5.97 -26.58
CA ARG A 138 -3.48 -7.16 -25.85
C ARG A 138 -2.23 -6.84 -25.05
N SER A 139 -2.15 -7.39 -23.83
CA SER A 139 -0.96 -7.39 -23.02
C SER A 139 0.01 -8.47 -23.49
N PRO A 140 1.34 -8.26 -23.39
CA PRO A 140 2.32 -9.32 -23.64
C PRO A 140 2.38 -10.38 -22.53
N VAL A 141 1.82 -10.10 -21.34
CA VAL A 141 1.79 -11.02 -20.20
C VAL A 141 0.62 -11.97 -20.33
N THR A 142 0.84 -13.25 -20.08
CA THR A 142 -0.21 -14.27 -20.07
C THR A 142 -0.41 -14.83 -18.67
N GLY A 143 -1.68 -15.07 -18.28
CA GLY A 143 -2.05 -15.66 -17.00
C GLY A 143 -1.53 -14.90 -15.79
N PRO A 144 -1.71 -13.55 -15.73
CA PRO A 144 -1.39 -12.78 -14.53
C PRO A 144 -2.39 -13.08 -13.42
N ASP A 145 -1.97 -12.85 -12.19
CA ASP A 145 -2.86 -12.80 -11.04
C ASP A 145 -2.96 -11.40 -10.41
N VAL A 146 -2.11 -10.47 -10.82
CA VAL A 146 -2.20 -9.04 -10.45
C VAL A 146 -2.80 -8.26 -11.61
N ILE A 147 -3.90 -7.56 -11.35
CA ILE A 147 -4.63 -6.77 -12.35
C ILE A 147 -4.85 -5.36 -11.80
N GLN A 148 -4.37 -4.35 -12.51
CA GLN A 148 -4.62 -2.95 -12.22
C GLN A 148 -5.24 -2.28 -13.43
N LEU A 149 -6.30 -1.47 -13.20
CA LEU A 149 -6.92 -0.62 -14.20
C LEU A 149 -6.94 0.82 -13.67
N GLU A 150 -6.25 1.70 -14.36
CA GLU A 150 -6.15 3.12 -14.01
C GLU A 150 -6.94 3.99 -14.99
N ARG A 151 -7.61 5.02 -14.46
CA ARG A 151 -8.16 6.13 -15.21
C ARG A 151 -7.41 7.42 -14.87
N ALA A 152 -6.85 8.06 -15.89
CA ALA A 152 -6.27 9.39 -15.83
C ALA A 152 -6.90 10.27 -16.92
N GLY A 153 -7.95 11.02 -16.57
CA GLY A 153 -8.79 11.74 -17.52
C GLY A 153 -9.49 10.79 -18.49
N ASN A 154 -9.17 10.92 -19.79
CA ASN A 154 -9.70 10.07 -20.86
C ASN A 154 -8.71 8.98 -21.31
N ARG A 155 -7.64 8.77 -20.56
CA ARG A 155 -6.70 7.66 -20.73
C ARG A 155 -7.01 6.56 -19.74
N TYR A 156 -7.03 5.31 -20.21
CA TYR A 156 -7.15 4.12 -19.39
C TYR A 156 -5.94 3.22 -19.61
N THR A 157 -5.39 2.72 -18.51
CA THR A 157 -4.17 1.90 -18.51
C THR A 157 -4.44 0.58 -17.78
N LEU A 158 -4.24 -0.52 -18.49
CA LEU A 158 -4.17 -1.85 -17.92
C LEU A 158 -2.72 -2.16 -17.57
N SER A 159 -2.48 -2.52 -16.31
CA SER A 159 -1.18 -3.00 -15.84
C SER A 159 -1.36 -4.37 -15.20
N VAL A 160 -0.56 -5.34 -15.60
CA VAL A 160 -0.67 -6.73 -15.12
C VAL A 160 0.68 -7.33 -14.81
N ALA A 161 0.70 -8.28 -13.85
CA ALA A 161 1.87 -9.07 -13.51
C ALA A 161 1.46 -10.45 -12.98
N ARG A 162 2.40 -11.39 -12.97
CA ARG A 162 2.37 -12.49 -11.99
C ARG A 162 2.88 -11.93 -10.67
N PHE A 163 2.27 -12.32 -9.56
CA PHE A 163 2.68 -11.81 -8.25
C PHE A 163 4.17 -12.13 -7.99
N GLY A 164 4.92 -11.08 -7.71
CA GLY A 164 6.38 -11.11 -7.62
C GLY A 164 7.08 -10.34 -8.73
N ASP A 165 6.45 -10.20 -9.89
CA ASP A 165 7.01 -9.51 -11.05
C ASP A 165 6.60 -8.02 -11.05
N THR A 166 7.29 -7.22 -11.84
CA THR A 166 6.92 -5.83 -12.11
C THR A 166 5.80 -5.76 -13.16
N LEU A 167 4.98 -4.72 -13.10
CA LEU A 167 3.84 -4.54 -13.99
C LEU A 167 4.27 -4.30 -15.45
N ALA A 168 3.59 -4.99 -16.38
CA ALA A 168 3.58 -4.68 -17.79
C ALA A 168 2.29 -3.94 -18.14
N THR A 169 2.39 -2.92 -18.97
CA THR A 169 1.31 -1.93 -19.22
C THR A 169 0.92 -1.86 -20.67
N VAL A 170 -0.39 -1.71 -20.91
CA VAL A 170 -0.97 -1.26 -22.21
C VAL A 170 -2.04 -0.20 -21.91
N SER A 171 -2.28 0.70 -22.86
CA SER A 171 -3.23 1.79 -22.62
C SER A 171 -4.04 2.17 -23.86
N VAL A 172 -5.20 2.78 -23.65
CA VAL A 172 -6.00 3.46 -24.64
C VAL A 172 -6.21 4.91 -24.23
N ALA A 173 -6.10 5.83 -25.17
CA ALA A 173 -6.37 7.26 -24.97
C ALA A 173 -7.66 7.67 -25.68
N ASP A 174 -8.11 8.90 -25.39
CA ASP A 174 -9.24 9.56 -26.04
C ASP A 174 -10.54 8.75 -25.95
N LEU A 175 -10.78 8.14 -24.78
CA LEU A 175 -11.97 7.36 -24.50
C LEU A 175 -12.79 8.04 -23.40
N THR A 176 -13.94 8.60 -23.75
CA THR A 176 -14.80 9.34 -22.83
C THR A 176 -15.96 8.47 -22.35
N LEU A 177 -15.99 8.15 -21.06
CA LEU A 177 -17.08 7.40 -20.41
C LEU A 177 -18.01 8.30 -19.57
N GLY A 178 -17.78 9.62 -19.58
CA GLY A 178 -18.43 10.57 -18.68
C GLY A 178 -17.67 10.75 -17.36
N ASP A 179 -18.14 11.70 -16.54
CA ASP A 179 -17.49 12.00 -15.25
C ASP A 179 -17.81 10.93 -14.21
N GLN A 180 -19.09 10.59 -14.06
CA GLN A 180 -19.52 9.48 -13.18
C GLN A 180 -19.56 8.18 -13.95
N VAL A 181 -18.96 7.14 -13.37
CA VAL A 181 -18.87 5.80 -13.93
C VAL A 181 -19.17 4.73 -12.90
N TYR A 182 -19.55 3.55 -13.35
CA TYR A 182 -19.59 2.34 -12.54
C TYR A 182 -18.26 1.62 -12.71
N VAL A 183 -17.58 1.34 -11.60
CA VAL A 183 -16.33 0.58 -11.60
C VAL A 183 -16.48 -0.67 -10.77
N GLY A 184 -15.87 -1.77 -11.16
CA GLY A 184 -15.92 -2.94 -10.30
C GLY A 184 -15.38 -4.23 -10.90
N LEU A 185 -15.53 -5.28 -10.11
CA LEU A 185 -15.09 -6.63 -10.45
C LEU A 185 -16.18 -7.38 -11.21
N PHE A 186 -15.76 -8.21 -12.14
CA PHE A 186 -16.70 -8.99 -12.94
C PHE A 186 -16.25 -10.42 -13.19
N VAL A 187 -17.22 -11.29 -13.46
CA VAL A 187 -17.05 -12.65 -13.99
C VAL A 187 -18.03 -12.87 -15.13
N CYS A 188 -17.53 -13.37 -16.26
CA CYS A 188 -18.30 -13.80 -17.41
C CYS A 188 -17.88 -15.22 -17.80
N ALA A 189 -18.81 -16.15 -17.85
CA ALA A 189 -18.52 -17.55 -18.16
C ALA A 189 -18.20 -17.82 -19.64
N HIS A 190 -18.52 -16.89 -20.52
CA HIS A 190 -18.51 -17.06 -21.99
C HIS A 190 -19.34 -18.27 -22.45
N ASN A 191 -20.28 -18.66 -21.62
CA ASN A 191 -21.25 -19.73 -21.86
C ASN A 191 -22.45 -19.51 -20.93
N ASP A 192 -23.63 -19.25 -21.52
CA ASP A 192 -24.83 -18.88 -20.78
C ASP A 192 -25.42 -20.03 -19.92
N SER A 193 -25.01 -21.26 -20.18
CA SER A 193 -25.45 -22.43 -19.42
C SER A 193 -24.59 -22.76 -18.19
N VAL A 194 -23.48 -22.05 -17.99
CA VAL A 194 -22.45 -22.31 -16.96
C VAL A 194 -22.32 -21.11 -16.03
N VAL A 195 -22.02 -21.39 -14.76
CA VAL A 195 -21.59 -20.39 -13.78
C VAL A 195 -20.11 -20.64 -13.48
N GLU A 196 -19.30 -19.64 -13.74
CA GLU A 196 -17.88 -19.63 -13.37
C GLU A 196 -17.68 -18.92 -12.05
N GLN A 197 -16.64 -19.27 -11.33
CA GLN A 197 -16.28 -18.69 -10.04
C GLN A 197 -14.88 -18.11 -10.09
N ALA A 198 -14.73 -16.91 -9.50
CA ALA A 198 -13.44 -16.27 -9.31
C ALA A 198 -13.27 -15.73 -7.88
N ALA A 199 -12.05 -15.81 -7.37
CA ALA A 199 -11.65 -15.20 -6.12
C ALA A 199 -10.80 -13.95 -6.40
N PHE A 200 -11.10 -12.86 -5.68
CA PHE A 200 -10.36 -11.60 -5.76
C PHE A 200 -9.86 -11.21 -4.36
N ARG A 201 -8.56 -10.94 -4.27
CA ARG A 201 -7.86 -10.53 -3.04
C ARG A 201 -7.19 -9.18 -3.26
N ASP A 202 -6.78 -8.52 -2.18
CA ASP A 202 -6.11 -7.22 -2.23
C ASP A 202 -6.87 -6.21 -3.09
N VAL A 203 -8.20 -6.24 -3.01
CA VAL A 203 -9.07 -5.35 -3.79
C VAL A 203 -8.94 -3.94 -3.23
N ARG A 204 -8.38 -3.04 -4.04
CA ARG A 204 -8.16 -1.63 -3.65
C ARG A 204 -8.70 -0.70 -4.73
N ILE A 205 -9.47 0.29 -4.27
CA ILE A 205 -9.90 1.42 -5.06
C ILE A 205 -9.18 2.64 -4.51
N THR A 206 -8.23 3.16 -5.26
CA THR A 206 -7.40 4.29 -4.88
C THR A 206 -7.82 5.52 -5.68
N VAL A 207 -8.11 6.61 -5.01
CA VAL A 207 -8.30 7.93 -5.63
C VAL A 207 -6.97 8.68 -5.46
N PRO A 208 -6.25 8.96 -6.55
CA PRO A 208 -4.95 9.61 -6.47
C PRO A 208 -5.07 11.08 -6.09
N ALA A 209 -3.95 11.68 -5.72
CA ALA A 209 -3.83 13.10 -5.43
C ALA A 209 -4.31 13.94 -6.61
N ARG A 210 -5.02 15.01 -6.33
CA ARG A 210 -5.36 16.01 -7.34
C ARG A 210 -4.10 16.75 -7.79
N ALA A 211 -4.12 17.25 -9.01
CA ALA A 211 -2.96 17.95 -9.61
C ALA A 211 -2.57 19.24 -8.87
N ASP A 212 -3.50 19.84 -8.11
CA ASP A 212 -3.28 21.07 -7.33
C ASP A 212 -2.84 20.81 -5.88
N LEU A 213 -2.65 19.54 -5.48
CA LEU A 213 -2.16 19.18 -4.15
C LEU A 213 -0.71 19.64 -4.00
N VAL A 214 -0.41 20.39 -2.93
CA VAL A 214 0.93 20.84 -2.58
C VAL A 214 1.51 19.91 -1.52
N PRO A 215 2.54 19.10 -1.86
CA PRO A 215 3.17 18.20 -0.90
C PRO A 215 3.67 18.93 0.36
N TYR A 216 3.70 18.24 1.50
CA TYR A 216 4.08 18.75 2.83
C TYR A 216 3.14 19.81 3.44
N ARG A 217 2.19 20.34 2.67
CA ARG A 217 1.11 21.21 3.15
C ARG A 217 -0.23 20.48 3.14
N ASP A 218 -0.53 19.85 2.02
CA ASP A 218 -1.77 19.13 1.80
C ASP A 218 -1.50 17.62 1.87
N TYR A 219 -2.35 16.87 2.56
CA TYR A 219 -2.18 15.44 2.74
C TYR A 219 -3.43 14.67 2.33
N LEU A 220 -3.22 13.50 1.72
CA LEU A 220 -4.28 12.53 1.48
C LEU A 220 -4.57 11.70 2.73
N GLY A 221 -5.70 11.03 2.72
CA GLY A 221 -5.98 9.96 3.66
C GLY A 221 -5.03 8.78 3.49
N SER A 222 -4.96 7.95 4.52
CA SER A 222 -4.03 6.85 4.61
C SER A 222 -4.70 5.56 5.09
N ASN A 223 -4.21 4.42 4.59
CA ASN A 223 -4.47 3.12 5.16
C ASN A 223 -3.21 2.63 5.87
N LEU A 224 -3.33 2.31 7.16
CA LEU A 224 -2.32 1.56 7.89
C LEU A 224 -2.53 0.09 7.60
N GLU A 225 -1.53 -0.56 7.01
CA GLU A 225 -1.63 -1.93 6.52
C GLU A 225 -0.52 -2.81 7.09
N ILE A 226 -0.79 -4.11 7.16
CA ILE A 226 0.22 -5.15 7.32
C ILE A 226 0.16 -6.12 6.15
N LEU A 227 1.31 -6.67 5.80
CA LEU A 227 1.49 -7.66 4.75
C LEU A 227 2.22 -8.87 5.33
N ASP A 228 1.72 -10.09 5.08
CA ASP A 228 2.45 -11.33 5.31
C ASP A 228 3.40 -11.57 4.13
N VAL A 229 4.71 -11.63 4.38
CA VAL A 229 5.71 -11.69 3.31
C VAL A 229 5.77 -13.03 2.58
N ALA A 230 5.21 -14.09 3.18
CA ALA A 230 5.17 -15.42 2.58
C ALA A 230 4.04 -15.55 1.56
N THR A 231 2.85 -15.04 1.88
CA THR A 231 1.64 -15.15 1.04
C THR A 231 1.39 -13.92 0.18
N GLY A 232 1.92 -12.75 0.62
CA GLY A 232 1.62 -11.45 0.03
C GLY A 232 0.23 -10.93 0.40
N ASP A 233 -0.48 -11.58 1.33
CA ASP A 233 -1.80 -11.13 1.77
C ASP A 233 -1.68 -9.85 2.60
N ARG A 234 -2.54 -8.88 2.30
CA ARG A 234 -2.55 -7.55 2.91
C ARG A 234 -3.82 -7.35 3.72
N THR A 235 -3.67 -6.73 4.90
CA THR A 235 -4.79 -6.37 5.77
C THR A 235 -4.74 -4.90 6.12
N ILE A 236 -5.83 -4.17 5.86
CA ILE A 236 -5.99 -2.80 6.35
C ILE A 236 -6.40 -2.87 7.81
N LEU A 237 -5.54 -2.34 8.69
CA LEU A 237 -5.80 -2.26 10.13
C LEU A 237 -6.64 -1.03 10.49
N TYR A 238 -6.35 0.10 9.83
CA TYR A 238 -6.96 1.38 10.14
C TYR A 238 -6.97 2.29 8.91
N ARG A 239 -8.09 3.00 8.71
CA ARG A 239 -8.24 4.04 7.69
C ARG A 239 -8.32 5.39 8.37
N SER A 240 -7.51 6.33 7.91
CA SER A 240 -7.48 7.69 8.43
C SER A 240 -7.74 8.70 7.30
N PRO A 241 -8.56 9.72 7.51
CA PRO A 241 -8.70 10.81 6.55
C PRO A 241 -7.46 11.73 6.53
N THR A 242 -6.54 11.55 7.48
CA THR A 242 -5.28 12.32 7.57
C THR A 242 -4.09 11.43 7.23
N SER A 243 -2.93 12.06 6.98
CA SER A 243 -1.67 11.36 6.72
C SER A 243 -1.24 10.56 7.94
N LEU A 244 -1.02 9.27 7.75
CA LEU A 244 -0.23 8.40 8.63
C LEU A 244 1.10 8.13 7.93
N GLN A 245 2.20 7.99 8.69
CA GLN A 245 3.53 7.81 8.10
C GLN A 245 4.39 6.86 8.93
N ALA A 246 5.17 6.03 8.24
CA ALA A 246 6.31 5.29 8.76
C ALA A 246 5.97 4.40 9.98
N PRO A 247 5.14 3.36 9.85
CA PRO A 247 4.78 2.51 10.97
C PRO A 247 5.96 1.63 11.41
N ASN A 248 6.31 1.73 12.70
CA ASN A 248 7.36 0.96 13.34
C ASN A 248 6.76 -0.02 14.36
N TRP A 249 7.10 -1.31 14.28
CA TRP A 249 6.61 -2.32 15.20
C TRP A 249 7.20 -2.18 16.60
N THR A 250 6.36 -2.33 17.64
CA THR A 250 6.86 -2.55 19.00
C THR A 250 7.51 -3.92 19.13
N ARG A 251 8.52 -4.04 20.02
CA ARG A 251 9.30 -5.28 20.16
C ARG A 251 8.50 -6.46 20.70
N ASP A 252 7.39 -6.20 21.38
CA ASP A 252 6.43 -7.22 21.84
C ASP A 252 5.46 -7.67 20.73
N GLY A 253 5.51 -7.04 19.57
CA GLY A 253 4.65 -7.34 18.41
C GLY A 253 3.18 -6.96 18.59
N ARG A 254 2.83 -6.18 19.62
CA ARG A 254 1.43 -5.86 19.97
C ARG A 254 0.94 -4.54 19.42
N ALA A 255 1.84 -3.66 18.98
CA ALA A 255 1.46 -2.35 18.50
C ALA A 255 2.37 -1.86 17.38
N LEU A 256 1.91 -0.83 16.69
CA LEU A 256 2.67 -0.01 15.76
C LEU A 256 2.82 1.40 16.34
N ILE A 257 3.96 2.04 16.10
CA ILE A 257 4.16 3.47 16.35
C ILE A 257 4.25 4.14 14.97
N TYR A 258 3.52 5.22 14.77
CA TYR A 258 3.53 5.96 13.51
C TYR A 258 3.46 7.47 13.76
N ASN A 259 3.88 8.25 12.77
CA ASN A 259 3.74 9.70 12.75
C ASN A 259 2.40 10.11 12.08
N SER A 260 1.77 11.14 12.63
CA SER A 260 0.67 11.87 12.00
C SER A 260 0.69 13.32 12.44
N GLN A 261 0.77 14.24 11.48
CA GLN A 261 0.74 15.68 11.73
C GLN A 261 1.77 16.18 12.79
N GLY A 262 2.99 15.65 12.72
CA GLY A 262 4.06 16.02 13.64
C GLY A 262 4.02 15.34 15.00
N LEU A 263 3.00 14.55 15.28
CA LEU A 263 2.84 13.81 16.53
C LEU A 263 3.03 12.30 16.31
N LEU A 264 3.43 11.62 17.36
CA LEU A 264 3.57 10.16 17.34
C LEU A 264 2.39 9.50 18.04
N TYR A 265 1.94 8.39 17.49
CA TYR A 265 0.83 7.59 18.00
C TYR A 265 1.25 6.13 18.11
N ARG A 266 0.82 5.51 19.22
CA ARG A 266 0.85 4.06 19.39
C ARG A 266 -0.51 3.48 19.01
N PHE A 267 -0.53 2.56 18.06
CA PHE A 267 -1.71 1.84 17.60
C PHE A 267 -1.65 0.39 18.08
N ASP A 268 -2.50 0.03 19.02
CA ASP A 268 -2.61 -1.33 19.53
C ASP A 268 -3.34 -2.23 18.52
N LEU A 269 -2.78 -3.40 18.22
CA LEU A 269 -3.31 -4.31 17.20
C LEU A 269 -4.59 -5.05 17.65
N THR A 270 -4.83 -5.12 18.96
CA THR A 270 -6.04 -5.74 19.52
C THR A 270 -7.19 -4.74 19.55
N ASP A 271 -6.95 -3.59 20.18
CA ASP A 271 -7.99 -2.57 20.36
C ASP A 271 -8.23 -1.74 19.09
N ARG A 272 -7.27 -1.73 18.18
CA ARG A 272 -7.26 -0.97 16.91
C ARG A 272 -7.56 0.52 17.12
N ARG A 273 -6.97 1.10 18.17
CA ARG A 273 -7.14 2.52 18.52
C ARG A 273 -5.80 3.22 18.64
N PRO A 274 -5.64 4.39 18.02
CA PRO A 274 -4.45 5.22 18.20
C PRO A 274 -4.49 5.93 19.56
N VAL A 275 -3.34 5.94 20.23
CA VAL A 275 -3.11 6.68 21.48
C VAL A 275 -1.85 7.53 21.30
N GLY A 276 -1.92 8.82 21.58
CA GLY A 276 -0.79 9.74 21.44
C GLY A 276 0.36 9.34 22.37
N VAL A 277 1.58 9.36 21.83
CA VAL A 277 2.82 9.24 22.60
C VAL A 277 3.25 10.63 23.02
N ASN A 278 3.39 10.87 24.32
CA ASN A 278 3.84 12.17 24.84
C ASN A 278 5.33 12.38 24.52
N THR A 279 5.63 13.21 23.56
CA THR A 279 7.00 13.61 23.17
C THR A 279 7.38 15.00 23.72
N GLY A 280 6.71 15.47 24.77
CA GLY A 280 7.00 16.75 25.41
C GLY A 280 6.92 17.93 24.46
N PHE A 281 8.01 18.68 24.30
CA PHE A 281 8.09 19.84 23.38
C PHE A 281 8.22 19.43 21.91
N ALA A 282 8.60 18.17 21.59
CA ALA A 282 8.81 17.71 20.22
C ALA A 282 7.47 17.37 19.56
N THR A 283 6.82 18.37 18.97
CA THR A 283 5.49 18.30 18.36
C THR A 283 5.49 18.56 16.85
N SER A 284 6.69 18.74 16.29
CA SER A 284 6.94 18.89 14.84
C SER A 284 7.83 17.76 14.33
N ASN A 285 7.52 16.51 14.76
CA ASN A 285 8.27 15.35 14.32
C ASN A 285 8.01 15.08 12.84
N ASN A 286 9.07 14.78 12.08
CA ASN A 286 8.92 14.18 10.77
C ASN A 286 8.62 12.66 10.89
N ASN A 287 8.65 11.93 9.78
CA ASN A 287 8.35 10.50 9.78
C ASN A 287 9.50 9.61 10.27
N ASP A 288 10.67 10.17 10.60
CA ASP A 288 11.85 9.41 11.01
C ASP A 288 11.85 9.23 12.53
N HIS A 289 11.28 8.13 12.97
CA HIS A 289 11.25 7.72 14.37
C HIS A 289 11.56 6.23 14.48
N VAL A 290 12.45 5.84 15.35
CA VAL A 290 12.93 4.46 15.43
C VAL A 290 12.99 3.98 16.87
N LEU A 291 12.40 2.81 17.12
CA LEU A 291 12.43 2.15 18.41
C LEU A 291 13.78 1.44 18.63
N SER A 292 14.41 1.63 19.79
CA SER A 292 15.62 0.92 20.18
C SER A 292 15.44 -0.60 20.17
N PHE A 293 16.51 -1.37 20.03
CA PHE A 293 16.43 -2.84 19.99
C PHE A 293 15.87 -3.45 21.28
N ASP A 294 16.05 -2.80 22.43
CA ASP A 294 15.45 -3.23 23.71
C ASP A 294 13.98 -2.77 23.89
N GLY A 295 13.46 -1.96 22.96
CA GLY A 295 12.09 -1.47 22.94
C GLY A 295 11.76 -0.42 24.01
N ARG A 296 12.75 0.16 24.69
CA ARG A 296 12.52 1.08 25.82
C ARG A 296 12.62 2.55 25.44
N THR A 297 13.35 2.85 24.39
CA THR A 297 13.64 4.23 23.97
C THR A 297 13.22 4.41 22.51
N LEU A 298 12.62 5.54 22.23
CA LEU A 298 12.27 5.98 20.90
C LEU A 298 13.24 7.09 20.48
N GLY A 299 13.91 6.93 19.36
CA GLY A 299 14.61 7.99 18.68
C GLY A 299 13.65 8.73 17.76
N ILE A 300 13.72 10.04 17.70
CA ILE A 300 12.83 10.90 16.93
C ILE A 300 13.61 12.00 16.23
N SER A 301 13.13 12.41 15.06
CA SER A 301 13.62 13.61 14.36
C SER A 301 12.53 14.68 14.44
N ASN A 302 12.87 15.82 15.06
CA ASN A 302 11.92 16.90 15.28
C ASN A 302 12.47 18.22 14.70
N HIS A 303 11.63 18.94 13.98
CA HIS A 303 11.94 20.29 13.52
C HIS A 303 12.04 21.25 14.71
N SER A 304 13.19 21.87 14.87
CA SER A 304 13.50 22.71 16.03
C SER A 304 13.49 24.19 15.66
N ALA A 305 12.57 24.93 16.22
CA ALA A 305 12.50 26.39 16.02
C ALA A 305 13.77 27.11 16.50
N ALA A 306 14.46 26.57 17.52
CA ALA A 306 15.73 27.10 18.01
C ALA A 306 16.90 26.88 17.03
N ASP A 307 16.75 25.94 16.11
CA ASP A 307 17.74 25.59 15.08
C ASP A 307 17.26 25.99 13.68
N HIS A 308 16.52 27.08 13.55
CA HIS A 308 15.97 27.60 12.28
C HIS A 308 15.10 26.56 11.54
N ASP A 309 14.29 25.82 12.28
CA ASP A 309 13.42 24.76 11.79
C ASP A 309 14.15 23.53 11.19
N ALA A 310 15.44 23.40 11.44
CA ALA A 310 16.20 22.22 11.04
C ALA A 310 15.74 20.98 11.84
N SER A 311 15.72 19.81 11.18
CA SER A 311 15.48 18.53 11.82
C SER A 311 16.64 18.17 12.76
N ILE A 312 16.33 17.88 14.02
CA ILE A 312 17.31 17.50 15.07
C ILE A 312 16.88 16.15 15.65
N VAL A 313 17.85 15.29 15.92
CA VAL A 313 17.61 13.98 16.55
C VAL A 313 17.54 14.11 18.06
N TYR A 314 16.49 13.51 18.63
CA TYR A 314 16.27 13.37 20.07
C TYR A 314 16.00 11.92 20.44
N THR A 315 16.14 11.60 21.72
CA THR A 315 15.67 10.35 22.32
C THR A 315 14.63 10.64 23.40
N VAL A 316 13.59 9.77 23.50
CA VAL A 316 12.54 9.86 24.51
C VAL A 316 12.16 8.46 24.96
N PRO A 317 11.78 8.21 26.23
CA PRO A 317 11.25 6.91 26.65
C PRO A 317 10.03 6.52 25.80
N VAL A 318 9.88 5.21 25.48
CA VAL A 318 8.75 4.74 24.65
C VAL A 318 7.38 5.04 25.28
N GLY A 319 7.32 5.13 26.63
CA GLY A 319 6.13 5.56 27.37
C GLY A 319 5.87 7.08 27.35
N GLY A 320 6.73 7.84 26.68
CA GLY A 320 6.68 9.30 26.64
C GLY A 320 7.49 9.99 27.72
N GLY A 321 7.70 11.29 27.55
CA GLY A 321 8.49 12.11 28.48
C GLY A 321 9.12 13.31 27.79
N THR A 322 10.11 13.91 28.43
CA THR A 322 10.88 15.04 27.88
C THR A 322 11.97 14.51 26.96
N PRO A 323 11.99 14.89 25.66
CA PRO A 323 13.04 14.48 24.74
C PRO A 323 14.42 15.01 25.15
N ARG A 324 15.43 14.18 24.99
CA ARG A 324 16.84 14.53 25.18
C ARG A 324 17.50 14.69 23.82
N ARG A 325 18.08 15.85 23.56
CA ARG A 325 18.80 16.13 22.32
C ARG A 325 20.02 15.23 22.16
N VAL A 326 20.27 14.73 20.95
CA VAL A 326 21.43 13.90 20.60
C VAL A 326 22.33 14.62 19.60
N THR A 327 21.81 15.09 18.44
CA THR A 327 22.63 15.80 17.45
C THR A 327 22.75 17.28 17.79
N ALA A 328 23.99 17.80 17.69
CA ALA A 328 24.26 19.23 17.88
C ALA A 328 23.92 20.03 16.61
N LEU A 329 24.06 19.42 15.44
CA LEU A 329 23.85 20.03 14.13
C LEU A 329 22.60 19.49 13.45
N GLY A 330 21.99 20.30 12.60
CA GLY A 330 20.87 19.97 11.72
C GLY A 330 21.11 20.44 10.28
N PRO A 331 20.35 19.92 9.31
CA PRO A 331 19.38 18.86 9.48
C PRO A 331 20.01 17.49 9.74
N SER A 332 19.32 16.68 10.52
CA SER A 332 19.68 15.30 10.86
C SER A 332 18.40 14.46 10.94
N TYR A 333 18.33 13.38 10.17
CA TYR A 333 17.16 12.51 9.97
C TYR A 333 17.50 11.09 10.47
N LEU A 334 16.81 10.62 11.51
CA LEU A 334 17.14 9.37 12.20
C LEU A 334 16.55 8.17 11.46
N HIS A 335 17.39 7.13 11.23
CA HIS A 335 16.93 5.89 10.61
C HIS A 335 17.25 4.62 11.40
N GLY A 336 18.20 4.62 12.33
CA GLY A 336 18.57 3.38 13.01
C GLY A 336 19.28 3.53 14.33
N TRP A 337 19.24 2.41 15.10
CA TRP A 337 19.99 2.19 16.32
C TRP A 337 21.02 1.09 16.10
N SER A 338 22.18 1.16 16.75
CA SER A 338 23.04 -0.01 16.89
C SER A 338 22.37 -1.05 17.79
N PRO A 339 22.54 -2.37 17.54
CA PRO A 339 21.90 -3.42 18.36
C PRO A 339 22.30 -3.39 19.83
N ASP A 340 23.51 -2.90 20.16
CA ASP A 340 23.99 -2.71 21.51
C ASP A 340 23.46 -1.45 22.20
N GLY A 341 22.66 -0.63 21.48
CA GLY A 341 22.05 0.59 21.99
C GLY A 341 23.00 1.77 22.19
N LYS A 342 24.26 1.67 21.75
CA LYS A 342 25.26 2.71 22.01
C LYS A 342 25.30 3.82 20.98
N PHE A 343 24.84 3.55 19.75
CA PHE A 343 24.91 4.49 18.64
C PHE A 343 23.58 4.65 17.94
N LEU A 344 23.38 5.84 17.38
CA LEU A 344 22.36 6.13 16.38
C LEU A 344 23.04 6.30 15.02
N VAL A 345 22.34 5.90 13.96
CA VAL A 345 22.70 6.21 12.57
C VAL A 345 21.60 7.05 11.92
N TYR A 346 22.00 8.04 11.17
CA TYR A 346 21.10 9.03 10.60
C TYR A 346 21.69 9.61 9.31
N THR A 347 20.83 10.22 8.52
CA THR A 347 21.21 11.04 7.37
C THR A 347 21.38 12.48 7.83
N GLY A 348 22.53 13.06 7.57
CA GLY A 348 22.84 14.45 7.94
C GLY A 348 23.31 15.26 6.74
N GLU A 349 22.83 16.50 6.64
CA GLU A 349 23.39 17.46 5.70
C GLU A 349 24.53 18.23 6.37
N ARG A 350 25.72 18.11 5.81
CA ARG A 350 26.91 18.86 6.26
C ARG A 350 27.63 19.40 5.05
N ALA A 351 27.88 20.68 5.06
CA ALA A 351 28.55 21.40 3.96
C ALA A 351 27.83 21.26 2.59
N GLY A 352 26.52 21.09 2.59
CA GLY A 352 25.70 20.96 1.38
C GLY A 352 25.60 19.53 0.80
N GLU A 353 26.14 18.53 1.50
CA GLU A 353 26.08 17.11 1.11
C GLU A 353 25.28 16.30 2.15
N PHE A 354 24.44 15.39 1.68
CA PHE A 354 23.69 14.46 2.52
C PHE A 354 24.42 13.12 2.58
N ASP A 355 24.88 12.76 3.78
CA ASP A 355 25.62 11.53 4.03
C ASP A 355 25.10 10.77 5.25
N VAL A 356 25.53 9.52 5.36
CA VAL A 356 25.30 8.69 6.54
C VAL A 356 26.28 9.07 7.65
N TYR A 357 25.72 9.35 8.82
CA TYR A 357 26.44 9.64 10.04
C TYR A 357 26.11 8.67 11.16
N ARG A 358 27.05 8.52 12.08
CA ARG A 358 26.88 7.80 13.35
C ARG A 358 27.22 8.71 14.51
N ILE A 359 26.45 8.64 15.60
CA ILE A 359 26.69 9.41 16.82
C ILE A 359 26.44 8.54 18.05
N PRO A 360 27.20 8.68 19.19
CA PRO A 360 26.83 8.07 20.45
C PRO A 360 25.43 8.48 20.90
N VAL A 361 24.66 7.56 21.46
CA VAL A 361 23.27 7.81 21.90
C VAL A 361 23.19 8.96 22.91
N ASP A 362 24.25 9.16 23.69
CA ASP A 362 24.32 10.23 24.67
C ASP A 362 24.75 11.60 24.06
N GLY A 363 24.94 11.66 22.75
CA GLY A 363 25.48 12.82 22.05
C GLY A 363 27.01 12.83 22.03
N GLY A 364 27.59 13.88 21.50
CA GLY A 364 29.03 14.03 21.37
C GLY A 364 29.47 14.20 19.90
N GLU A 365 30.66 13.70 19.57
CA GLU A 365 31.22 13.82 18.23
C GLU A 365 30.51 12.85 17.24
N GLU A 366 30.03 13.39 16.13
CA GLU A 366 29.46 12.61 15.01
C GLU A 366 30.58 12.08 14.10
N THR A 367 30.40 10.87 13.58
CA THR A 367 31.32 10.26 12.62
C THR A 367 30.61 10.14 11.27
N ARG A 368 31.15 10.81 10.23
CA ARG A 368 30.71 10.65 8.84
C ARG A 368 31.14 9.28 8.31
N LEU A 369 30.20 8.46 7.82
CA LEU A 369 30.46 7.09 7.35
C LEU A 369 30.48 6.98 5.83
N THR A 370 29.84 7.90 5.11
CA THR A 370 29.87 7.99 3.65
C THR A 370 30.42 9.33 3.20
N THR A 371 31.03 9.35 2.01
CA THR A 371 31.67 10.55 1.44
C THR A 371 31.59 10.58 -0.09
N ALA A 372 30.79 9.67 -0.68
CA ALA A 372 30.60 9.65 -2.12
C ALA A 372 29.73 10.86 -2.53
N PRO A 373 29.99 11.48 -3.69
CA PRO A 373 29.13 12.56 -4.17
C PRO A 373 27.68 12.12 -4.35
N GLY A 374 26.75 12.98 -3.96
CA GLY A 374 25.31 12.76 -4.06
C GLY A 374 24.67 12.31 -2.75
N LEU A 375 23.39 11.99 -2.80
CA LEU A 375 22.58 11.65 -1.63
C LEU A 375 22.84 10.22 -1.18
N ASP A 376 23.23 10.06 0.08
CA ASP A 376 23.23 8.81 0.84
C ASP A 376 22.20 8.92 1.98
N ASP A 377 21.26 7.98 2.06
CA ASP A 377 20.11 8.09 2.98
C ASP A 377 19.66 6.73 3.55
N GLY A 378 18.76 6.77 4.53
CA GLY A 378 18.06 5.62 5.09
C GLY A 378 18.95 4.59 5.79
N PRO A 379 19.95 4.96 6.62
CA PRO A 379 20.86 3.99 7.22
C PRO A 379 20.20 3.18 8.34
N GLU A 380 20.31 1.84 8.27
CA GLU A 380 19.82 0.91 9.29
C GLU A 380 20.86 -0.17 9.60
N TYR A 381 21.10 -0.44 10.89
CA TYR A 381 21.94 -1.56 11.29
C TYR A 381 21.27 -2.90 11.03
N SER A 382 22.05 -3.89 10.56
CA SER A 382 21.62 -5.30 10.64
C SER A 382 21.40 -5.72 12.09
N PRO A 383 20.48 -6.68 12.36
CA PRO A 383 20.18 -7.14 13.72
C PRO A 383 21.39 -7.70 14.49
N ASP A 384 22.39 -8.25 13.78
CA ASP A 384 23.65 -8.76 14.34
C ASP A 384 24.72 -7.67 14.50
N GLY A 385 24.46 -6.43 14.04
CA GLY A 385 25.39 -5.31 14.07
C GLY A 385 26.57 -5.41 13.10
N ALA A 386 26.57 -6.40 12.20
CA ALA A 386 27.69 -6.62 11.28
C ALA A 386 27.75 -5.62 10.12
N TYR A 387 26.61 -5.04 9.76
CA TYR A 387 26.49 -4.10 8.64
C TYR A 387 25.56 -2.93 8.99
N ILE A 388 25.72 -1.84 8.24
CA ILE A 388 24.75 -0.75 8.06
C ILE A 388 24.27 -0.83 6.62
N TYR A 389 22.97 -0.97 6.40
CA TYR A 389 22.33 -0.89 5.11
C TYR A 389 21.87 0.55 4.86
N PHE A 390 21.95 1.02 3.64
CA PHE A 390 21.58 2.39 3.26
C PHE A 390 21.24 2.45 1.78
N ASN A 391 20.72 3.55 1.30
CA ASN A 391 20.55 3.81 -0.12
C ASN A 391 21.41 4.99 -0.58
N SER A 392 21.85 4.94 -1.84
CA SER A 392 22.79 5.89 -2.43
C SER A 392 22.52 6.11 -3.91
N VAL A 393 22.63 7.35 -4.35
CA VAL A 393 22.47 7.74 -5.76
C VAL A 393 23.78 7.67 -6.56
N ARG A 394 24.90 7.34 -5.93
CA ARG A 394 26.25 7.39 -6.51
C ARG A 394 26.44 6.53 -7.78
N SER A 395 25.59 5.55 -8.03
CA SER A 395 25.60 4.72 -9.26
C SER A 395 24.69 5.26 -10.38
N GLY A 396 24.13 6.48 -10.23
CA GLY A 396 23.28 7.14 -11.22
C GLY A 396 21.78 7.02 -10.96
N THR A 397 21.32 5.92 -10.35
CA THR A 397 19.98 5.74 -9.79
C THR A 397 20.10 5.47 -8.29
N MET A 398 19.01 5.70 -7.53
CA MET A 398 19.00 5.38 -6.11
C MET A 398 19.01 3.86 -5.94
N GLN A 399 20.05 3.31 -5.33
CA GLN A 399 20.24 1.87 -5.15
C GLN A 399 20.54 1.53 -3.70
N LEU A 400 20.29 0.27 -3.29
CA LEU A 400 20.63 -0.21 -1.97
C LEU A 400 22.09 -0.59 -1.87
N TRP A 401 22.69 -0.23 -0.74
CA TRP A 401 24.08 -0.50 -0.38
C TRP A 401 24.18 -1.05 1.04
N ARG A 402 25.32 -1.63 1.38
CA ARG A 402 25.70 -1.94 2.76
C ARG A 402 27.17 -1.59 3.00
N MET A 403 27.52 -1.38 4.26
CA MET A 403 28.87 -1.11 4.70
C MET A 403 29.13 -1.74 6.08
N ARG A 404 30.40 -1.81 6.50
CA ARG A 404 30.74 -2.10 7.90
C ARG A 404 30.34 -0.92 8.80
N PRO A 405 30.15 -1.14 10.13
CA PRO A 405 29.78 -0.05 11.06
C PRO A 405 30.77 1.10 11.16
N ASP A 406 32.01 0.90 10.71
CA ASP A 406 33.05 1.93 10.62
C ASP A 406 33.06 2.69 9.29
N GLY A 407 32.11 2.43 8.39
CA GLY A 407 32.00 3.04 7.05
C GLY A 407 32.80 2.32 5.97
N SER A 408 33.60 1.30 6.30
CA SER A 408 34.41 0.55 5.35
C SER A 408 33.61 -0.51 4.57
N ALA A 409 34.22 -1.08 3.53
CA ALA A 409 33.68 -2.20 2.74
C ALA A 409 32.27 -1.93 2.16
N GLN A 410 32.07 -0.73 1.61
CA GLN A 410 30.81 -0.35 0.95
C GLN A 410 30.56 -1.20 -0.28
N GLN A 411 29.37 -1.81 -0.34
CA GLN A 411 28.98 -2.75 -1.40
C GLN A 411 27.55 -2.44 -1.89
N GLN A 412 27.39 -2.29 -3.21
CA GLN A 412 26.08 -2.18 -3.85
C GLN A 412 25.33 -3.52 -3.82
N LEU A 413 24.03 -3.48 -3.54
CA LEU A 413 23.16 -4.66 -3.42
C LEU A 413 22.14 -4.77 -4.55
N THR A 414 21.66 -3.64 -5.07
CA THR A 414 20.72 -3.59 -6.20
C THR A 414 21.31 -2.80 -7.35
N GLU A 415 20.98 -3.24 -8.57
CA GLU A 415 21.38 -2.58 -9.81
C GLU A 415 20.24 -2.79 -10.81
N ASP A 416 19.23 -1.95 -10.74
CA ASP A 416 18.10 -2.00 -11.65
C ASP A 416 17.59 -0.58 -12.02
N ARG A 417 16.57 -0.50 -12.86
CA ARG A 417 16.05 0.77 -13.39
C ARG A 417 15.21 1.58 -12.38
N TYR A 418 14.84 0.98 -11.25
CA TYR A 418 14.01 1.62 -10.22
C TYR A 418 14.89 2.41 -9.26
N ASN A 419 14.28 3.39 -8.58
CA ASN A 419 14.93 4.09 -7.48
C ASN A 419 14.54 3.42 -6.16
N ASN A 420 15.50 2.73 -5.54
CA ASN A 420 15.33 1.86 -4.37
C ASN A 420 15.71 2.57 -3.08
N TRP A 421 14.76 2.68 -2.14
CA TRP A 421 14.86 3.49 -0.93
C TRP A 421 14.55 2.68 0.33
N PHE A 422 15.16 3.07 1.46
CA PHE A 422 14.87 2.62 2.82
C PHE A 422 14.96 1.10 2.98
N PRO A 423 16.16 0.52 2.95
CA PRO A 423 16.37 -0.92 3.17
C PRO A 423 16.16 -1.29 4.62
N HIS A 424 15.15 -2.11 4.93
CA HIS A 424 14.85 -2.60 6.28
C HIS A 424 15.13 -4.09 6.36
N VAL A 425 16.08 -4.47 7.24
CA VAL A 425 16.47 -5.86 7.44
C VAL A 425 15.50 -6.54 8.40
N SER A 426 15.04 -7.75 8.05
CA SER A 426 14.19 -8.55 8.93
C SER A 426 14.92 -8.90 10.25
N PRO A 427 14.22 -9.01 11.40
CA PRO A 427 14.83 -9.36 12.69
C PRO A 427 15.65 -10.65 12.69
N ASP A 428 15.30 -11.62 11.82
CA ASP A 428 16.07 -12.87 11.64
C ASP A 428 17.29 -12.73 10.71
N GLY A 429 17.52 -11.52 10.17
CA GLY A 429 18.66 -11.19 9.32
C GLY A 429 18.62 -11.77 7.91
N ARG A 430 17.50 -12.38 7.45
CA ARG A 430 17.43 -13.08 6.17
C ARG A 430 16.94 -12.27 4.99
N TRP A 431 16.13 -11.25 5.25
CA TRP A 431 15.42 -10.50 4.23
C TRP A 431 15.63 -9.00 4.34
N ILE A 432 15.54 -8.31 3.21
CA ILE A 432 15.48 -6.85 3.13
C ILE A 432 14.16 -6.50 2.44
N VAL A 433 13.30 -5.72 3.10
CA VAL A 433 12.18 -5.04 2.46
C VAL A 433 12.57 -3.60 2.17
N PHE A 434 12.11 -3.06 1.04
CA PHE A 434 12.43 -1.70 0.62
C PHE A 434 11.38 -1.15 -0.34
N LEU A 435 11.37 0.17 -0.50
CA LEU A 435 10.48 0.89 -1.41
C LEU A 435 11.19 1.10 -2.76
N SER A 436 10.45 0.94 -3.87
CA SER A 436 10.96 1.24 -5.20
C SER A 436 10.03 2.19 -5.93
N PHE A 437 10.55 3.36 -6.29
CA PHE A 437 9.89 4.31 -7.17
C PHE A 437 10.10 3.94 -8.63
N MET A 438 9.15 4.35 -9.47
CA MET A 438 9.24 4.16 -10.90
C MET A 438 10.39 5.00 -11.51
N PRO A 439 10.91 4.62 -12.68
CA PRO A 439 12.07 5.28 -13.28
C PRO A 439 11.87 6.75 -13.67
N ASP A 440 10.63 7.22 -13.73
CA ASP A 440 10.27 8.62 -14.02
C ASP A 440 10.36 9.55 -12.80
N VAL A 441 10.56 9.01 -11.60
CA VAL A 441 10.86 9.79 -10.39
C VAL A 441 12.36 10.10 -10.37
N ALA A 442 12.71 11.33 -10.02
CA ALA A 442 14.12 11.72 -9.94
C ALA A 442 14.87 10.85 -8.92
N PRO A 443 16.11 10.39 -9.21
CA PRO A 443 16.82 9.44 -8.34
C PRO A 443 17.09 9.94 -6.92
N ASN A 444 17.19 11.24 -6.73
CA ASN A 444 17.44 11.90 -5.44
C ASN A 444 16.15 12.41 -4.77
N ASP A 445 14.98 11.95 -5.23
CA ASP A 445 13.70 12.35 -4.67
C ASP A 445 12.88 11.11 -4.28
N HIS A 446 12.13 11.23 -3.18
CA HIS A 446 11.22 10.20 -2.67
C HIS A 446 9.85 10.82 -2.33
N PRO A 447 9.13 11.32 -3.35
CA PRO A 447 7.92 12.11 -3.16
C PRO A 447 6.76 11.30 -2.57
N PHE A 448 5.80 12.03 -1.97
CA PHE A 448 4.49 11.47 -1.64
C PHE A 448 3.69 11.13 -2.89
N TYR A 449 2.74 10.19 -2.75
CA TYR A 449 1.62 9.98 -3.66
C TYR A 449 2.04 9.61 -5.08
N LYS A 450 2.86 8.57 -5.16
CA LYS A 450 3.31 7.95 -6.42
C LYS A 450 2.94 6.46 -6.46
N PRO A 451 2.76 5.87 -7.65
CA PRO A 451 2.85 4.43 -7.80
C PRO A 451 4.23 3.94 -7.35
N VAL A 452 4.27 2.99 -6.44
CA VAL A 452 5.51 2.40 -5.90
C VAL A 452 5.34 0.90 -5.68
N TYR A 453 6.47 0.20 -5.60
CA TYR A 453 6.50 -1.19 -5.17
C TYR A 453 7.10 -1.31 -3.77
N LEU A 454 6.52 -2.18 -2.93
CA LEU A 454 7.30 -2.81 -1.87
C LEU A 454 7.97 -4.04 -2.49
N ARG A 455 9.27 -4.14 -2.32
CA ARG A 455 10.07 -5.25 -2.83
C ARG A 455 10.81 -5.96 -1.70
N LEU A 456 11.06 -7.22 -1.90
CA LEU A 456 11.74 -8.11 -0.95
C LEU A 456 12.90 -8.80 -1.64
N MET A 457 14.06 -8.85 -0.98
CA MET A 457 15.22 -9.60 -1.43
C MET A 457 15.94 -10.29 -0.27
N PRO A 458 16.67 -11.41 -0.51
CA PRO A 458 17.54 -12.00 0.52
C PRO A 458 18.72 -11.07 0.87
N THR A 459 19.13 -11.03 2.16
CA THR A 459 20.35 -10.32 2.58
C THR A 459 21.62 -10.91 1.99
N ALA A 460 21.59 -12.20 1.62
CA ALA A 460 22.68 -12.91 0.90
C ALA A 460 22.83 -12.48 -0.56
N GLY A 461 21.92 -11.65 -1.08
CA GLY A 461 21.86 -11.25 -2.49
C GLY A 461 20.83 -12.05 -3.28
N GLY A 462 20.58 -11.62 -4.52
CA GLY A 462 19.59 -12.21 -5.42
C GLY A 462 18.65 -11.15 -6.00
N SER A 463 17.78 -11.55 -6.92
CA SER A 463 16.84 -10.63 -7.56
C SER A 463 15.70 -10.26 -6.62
N PRO A 464 15.39 -8.95 -6.47
CA PRO A 464 14.23 -8.52 -5.72
C PRO A 464 12.92 -8.96 -6.37
N ARG A 465 11.93 -9.33 -5.55
CA ARG A 465 10.55 -9.59 -5.98
C ARG A 465 9.58 -8.54 -5.44
N VAL A 466 8.53 -8.24 -6.16
CA VAL A 466 7.47 -7.35 -5.71
C VAL A 466 6.57 -8.09 -4.71
N ILE A 467 6.31 -7.48 -3.55
CA ILE A 467 5.40 -8.04 -2.55
C ILE A 467 4.14 -7.17 -2.35
N ALA A 468 4.15 -5.92 -2.84
CA ALA A 468 2.95 -5.09 -2.93
C ALA A 468 3.08 -4.03 -4.01
N TYR A 469 1.94 -3.73 -4.65
CA TYR A 469 1.74 -2.68 -5.65
C TYR A 469 0.92 -1.59 -4.98
N LEU A 470 1.48 -0.38 -4.82
CA LEU A 470 0.94 0.64 -3.94
C LEU A 470 0.83 2.00 -4.62
N TYR A 471 -0.03 2.83 -4.05
CA TYR A 471 0.02 4.28 -4.20
C TYR A 471 0.46 4.87 -2.85
N GLY A 472 1.68 5.43 -2.79
CA GLY A 472 2.34 5.83 -1.56
C GLY A 472 3.57 6.69 -1.81
N GLY A 473 4.73 6.27 -1.31
CA GLY A 473 6.00 6.97 -1.43
C GLY A 473 6.53 7.40 -0.07
N GLN A 474 6.86 8.68 0.10
CA GLN A 474 7.26 9.24 1.39
C GLN A 474 6.24 8.88 2.48
N GLY A 475 6.70 8.38 3.61
CA GLY A 475 5.86 7.93 4.72
C GLY A 475 5.38 6.48 4.62
N THR A 476 5.60 5.78 3.51
CA THR A 476 5.17 4.39 3.34
C THR A 476 5.92 3.44 4.28
N ILE A 477 7.26 3.42 4.26
CA ILE A 477 8.12 2.58 5.11
C ILE A 477 9.46 3.25 5.44
N ASN A 478 9.50 4.51 5.78
CA ASN A 478 10.77 5.23 6.03
C ASN A 478 11.59 4.71 7.21
N VAL A 479 11.01 3.89 8.08
CA VAL A 479 11.63 3.36 9.30
C VAL A 479 11.46 1.85 9.37
N PRO A 480 12.21 1.13 10.25
CA PRO A 480 12.11 -0.33 10.39
C PRO A 480 10.67 -0.80 10.60
N SER A 481 10.14 -1.55 9.65
CA SER A 481 8.71 -1.88 9.54
C SER A 481 8.39 -3.36 9.76
N TRP A 482 9.38 -4.20 10.08
CA TRP A 482 9.21 -5.62 10.30
C TRP A 482 8.56 -5.96 11.65
N SER A 483 7.65 -6.93 11.64
CA SER A 483 7.21 -7.59 12.87
C SER A 483 8.38 -8.36 13.53
N PRO A 484 8.39 -8.50 14.88
CA PRO A 484 9.48 -9.16 15.58
C PRO A 484 9.71 -10.63 15.17
N ASP A 485 8.69 -11.30 14.64
CA ASP A 485 8.74 -12.67 14.15
C ASP A 485 9.24 -12.79 12.68
N SER A 486 9.62 -11.67 12.04
CA SER A 486 10.09 -11.62 10.65
C SER A 486 9.08 -12.09 9.58
N ARG A 487 7.79 -12.14 9.92
CA ARG A 487 6.74 -12.65 9.02
C ARG A 487 5.93 -11.56 8.34
N ARG A 488 5.85 -10.39 8.96
CA ARG A 488 4.97 -9.32 8.49
C ARG A 488 5.72 -8.00 8.38
N VAL A 489 5.25 -7.17 7.46
CA VAL A 489 5.71 -5.79 7.29
C VAL A 489 4.53 -4.86 7.47
N ALA A 490 4.70 -3.80 8.27
CA ALA A 490 3.73 -2.71 8.38
C ALA A 490 4.09 -1.61 7.39
N PHE A 491 3.10 -0.99 6.77
CA PHE A 491 3.31 0.10 5.82
C PHE A 491 2.05 0.98 5.69
N VAL A 492 2.21 2.09 4.99
CA VAL A 492 1.11 2.99 4.68
C VAL A 492 0.89 3.06 3.18
N SER A 493 -0.37 2.91 2.74
CA SER A 493 -0.82 3.30 1.41
C SER A 493 -1.75 4.51 1.48
N ASN A 494 -1.87 5.26 0.39
CA ASN A 494 -2.61 6.50 0.37
C ASN A 494 -3.77 6.48 -0.62
N THR A 495 -4.83 7.20 -0.30
CA THR A 495 -5.97 7.45 -1.19
C THR A 495 -6.71 8.70 -0.73
N ASP A 496 -7.27 9.48 -1.65
CA ASP A 496 -8.23 10.50 -1.27
C ASP A 496 -9.50 9.82 -0.75
N GLN A 497 -9.86 10.11 0.49
CA GLN A 497 -11.02 9.53 1.16
C GLN A 497 -12.21 10.50 1.23
N ARG A 498 -12.08 11.67 0.55
CA ARG A 498 -13.13 12.70 0.51
C ARG A 498 -14.20 12.38 -0.51
#